data_6e2ea6ddbd610dd8e5e784729baf4bbc
#
_entry.id   6e2ea6ddbd610dd8e5e784729baf4bbc
#
_cell.length_a   1.000
_cell.length_b   1.000
_cell.length_c   1.000
_cell.angle_alpha   90.00
_cell.angle_beta   90.00
_cell.angle_gamma   90.00
#
_symmetry.space_group_name_H-M   'P 1'
#
loop_
_entity.id
_entity.type
_entity.pdbx_description
1 polymer ?
#
loop_
_entity_poly.entity_id
_entity_poly.type
_entity_poly.pdbx_seq_one_letter_code
_entity_poly.pdbx_strand_id
1 'polypeptide(L)'
;MKILLTTDWWTPAVNGVVRSVTLLRRELLALGHDVKVLTLSPDSHSYERDGVIYLGSLSADRVYPGARVRFAAWNRWMRALTDWRPDVIHSQCEFSTFLPAWQLARRCNCPLVHTYHTAYEDYTRYLIPSERCGHVAVKELTKLFSGRCDAILAPTGKVAAMLDQYGVSCPVYTVPTGIDLEAFRPIPPEDKPALRRALGLPEGEQTILVSVGRLAAEKNHGELLRLLAKEPAGQRPLLLFVGDGPVRAQLEQQAADLGLVDRVMFAGMVPPTEVVRYYQAGDAFVCASQSETQGLTYFEALACGLPTIVRADPCLEGVVENGVNGWQWKDAAGFHEALAAFCAGGAVRAALRAGALATAERYSAARFASQALEVYDAVLDRRSRVPGGLPASVPAAASGVGFFLCLWLGVWAWQKGLLTDLAALQAWVAGLGPWAAAAFVAFQAVQVVVPILPGGLGCLAGVILFGPWYGFAYNYIGICAGSLAAFGVARYCGRPLLERMFPRKLLLKYDRWLGRKSFTKWFALAIFFPVAPDDFLCYLAGTTSMNWGQFTFIILTCKPFAIAAYSTGLTVAMNTVLRLL
;
A
#
# COMPACT_ATOMS: atom_id res chain seq x y z
N MET A 1 6.97 8.70 -27.24
CA MET A 1 6.62 7.38 -26.65
C MET A 1 5.11 7.29 -26.47
N LYS A 2 4.58 6.06 -26.51
CA LYS A 2 3.21 5.72 -26.08
C LYS A 2 3.25 5.26 -24.62
N ILE A 3 2.68 6.04 -23.73
CA ILE A 3 2.77 5.81 -22.28
C ILE A 3 1.38 5.53 -21.72
N LEU A 4 1.21 4.39 -21.06
CA LEU A 4 -0.03 4.04 -20.37
C LEU A 4 0.14 4.28 -18.86
N LEU A 5 -0.59 5.24 -18.31
CA LEU A 5 -0.70 5.44 -16.86
C LEU A 5 -1.88 4.59 -16.33
N THR A 6 -1.71 3.85 -15.25
CA THR A 6 -2.80 3.07 -14.64
C THR A 6 -3.01 3.45 -13.18
N THR A 7 -4.24 3.69 -12.77
CA THR A 7 -4.58 4.15 -11.43
C THR A 7 -5.98 3.69 -11.02
N ASP A 8 -6.17 3.35 -9.75
CA ASP A 8 -7.50 3.03 -9.21
C ASP A 8 -8.32 4.31 -8.90
N TRP A 9 -7.62 5.45 -8.75
CA TRP A 9 -8.21 6.74 -8.41
C TRP A 9 -8.05 7.74 -9.55
N TRP A 10 -9.14 8.38 -9.95
CA TRP A 10 -9.17 9.41 -10.98
C TRP A 10 -10.15 10.51 -10.63
N THR A 11 -10.10 11.63 -11.36
CA THR A 11 -11.07 12.72 -11.21
C THR A 11 -12.51 12.23 -11.32
N PRO A 12 -13.44 12.68 -10.45
CA PRO A 12 -13.37 13.83 -9.56
C PRO A 12 -12.82 13.57 -8.14
N ALA A 13 -12.25 12.38 -7.85
CA ALA A 13 -11.67 12.12 -6.54
C ALA A 13 -10.49 13.07 -6.25
N VAL A 14 -10.34 13.48 -4.98
CA VAL A 14 -9.32 14.43 -4.54
C VAL A 14 -8.37 13.75 -3.57
N ASN A 15 -7.20 13.37 -4.05
CA ASN A 15 -6.11 12.83 -3.23
C ASN A 15 -4.75 13.03 -3.92
N GLY A 16 -3.66 12.72 -3.21
CA GLY A 16 -2.29 12.90 -3.74
C GLY A 16 -2.00 12.08 -4.98
N VAL A 17 -2.55 10.86 -5.10
CA VAL A 17 -2.36 9.99 -6.28
C VAL A 17 -2.99 10.63 -7.51
N VAL A 18 -4.25 11.07 -7.42
CA VAL A 18 -4.95 11.73 -8.53
C VAL A 18 -4.20 12.96 -9.00
N ARG A 19 -3.72 13.80 -8.06
CA ARG A 19 -2.91 14.98 -8.40
C ARG A 19 -1.63 14.60 -9.14
N SER A 20 -0.89 13.63 -8.62
CA SER A 20 0.34 13.12 -9.23
C SER A 20 0.11 12.62 -10.67
N VAL A 21 -0.89 11.76 -10.86
CA VAL A 21 -1.18 11.15 -12.18
C VAL A 21 -1.67 12.19 -13.18
N THR A 22 -2.55 13.11 -12.75
CA THR A 22 -3.08 14.18 -13.62
C THR A 22 -1.97 15.13 -14.05
N LEU A 23 -1.09 15.50 -13.12
CA LEU A 23 0.04 16.36 -13.38
C LEU A 23 1.03 15.70 -14.35
N LEU A 24 1.42 14.45 -14.06
CA LEU A 24 2.32 13.68 -14.93
C LEU A 24 1.75 13.54 -16.35
N ARG A 25 0.46 13.20 -16.48
CA ARG A 25 -0.21 13.14 -17.78
C ARG A 25 -0.14 14.44 -18.54
N ARG A 26 -0.45 15.58 -17.88
CA ARG A 26 -0.41 16.92 -18.48
C ARG A 26 0.97 17.23 -19.04
N GLU A 27 2.00 17.06 -18.25
CA GLU A 27 3.37 17.37 -18.63
C GLU A 27 3.88 16.44 -19.75
N LEU A 28 3.59 15.13 -19.68
CA LEU A 28 3.98 14.17 -20.72
C LEU A 28 3.29 14.47 -22.07
N LEU A 29 2.03 14.89 -22.05
CA LEU A 29 1.30 15.34 -23.24
C LEU A 29 1.91 16.63 -23.81
N ALA A 30 2.27 17.59 -22.95
CA ALA A 30 2.93 18.84 -23.34
C ALA A 30 4.31 18.59 -23.99
N LEU A 31 5.01 17.54 -23.56
CA LEU A 31 6.28 17.08 -24.15
C LEU A 31 6.09 16.28 -25.44
N GLY A 32 4.86 16.15 -25.95
CA GLY A 32 4.55 15.49 -27.24
C GLY A 32 4.48 13.98 -27.17
N HIS A 33 4.33 13.38 -25.99
CA HIS A 33 4.10 11.94 -25.84
C HIS A 33 2.62 11.59 -26.06
N ASP A 34 2.33 10.38 -26.57
CA ASP A 34 0.97 9.81 -26.67
C ASP A 34 0.62 9.12 -25.33
N VAL A 35 -0.22 9.75 -24.52
CA VAL A 35 -0.50 9.30 -23.14
C VAL A 35 -1.95 8.92 -22.97
N LYS A 36 -2.19 7.66 -22.60
CA LYS A 36 -3.50 7.16 -22.18
C LYS A 36 -3.51 6.85 -20.68
N VAL A 37 -4.70 6.92 -20.09
CA VAL A 37 -4.94 6.55 -18.69
C VAL A 37 -5.90 5.37 -18.63
N LEU A 38 -5.61 4.39 -17.79
CA LEU A 38 -6.51 3.29 -17.44
C LEU A 38 -6.94 3.44 -15.98
N THR A 39 -8.24 3.56 -15.74
CA THR A 39 -8.80 3.74 -14.41
C THR A 39 -10.09 2.95 -14.20
N LEU A 40 -10.69 3.08 -13.01
CA LEU A 40 -11.95 2.43 -12.67
C LEU A 40 -13.14 3.36 -12.95
N SER A 41 -14.19 2.80 -13.52
CA SER A 41 -15.46 3.52 -13.73
C SER A 41 -16.21 3.69 -12.41
N PRO A 42 -16.98 4.77 -12.24
CA PRO A 42 -17.88 4.92 -11.11
C PRO A 42 -19.05 3.90 -11.08
N ASP A 43 -19.23 3.16 -12.17
CA ASP A 43 -20.27 2.13 -12.30
C ASP A 43 -19.72 0.83 -12.92
N SER A 44 -20.59 -0.10 -13.29
CA SER A 44 -20.25 -1.39 -13.91
C SER A 44 -19.90 -1.29 -15.40
N HIS A 45 -20.09 -0.13 -16.04
CA HIS A 45 -19.86 0.04 -17.48
C HIS A 45 -18.44 0.52 -17.76
N SER A 46 -17.86 0.00 -18.84
CA SER A 46 -16.54 0.45 -19.32
C SER A 46 -16.71 1.35 -20.54
N TYR A 47 -16.01 2.49 -20.53
CA TYR A 47 -16.03 3.48 -21.60
C TYR A 47 -14.67 4.19 -21.73
N GLU A 48 -14.50 4.96 -22.79
CA GLU A 48 -13.34 5.84 -23.00
C GLU A 48 -13.82 7.28 -23.18
N ARG A 49 -13.10 8.20 -22.57
CA ARG A 49 -13.31 9.63 -22.72
C ARG A 49 -11.97 10.37 -22.62
N ASP A 50 -11.66 11.20 -23.61
CA ASP A 50 -10.47 12.07 -23.63
C ASP A 50 -9.13 11.33 -23.38
N GLY A 51 -8.99 10.12 -23.95
CA GLY A 51 -7.80 9.27 -23.76
C GLY A 51 -7.73 8.59 -22.38
N VAL A 52 -8.83 8.66 -21.59
CA VAL A 52 -8.97 7.96 -20.32
C VAL A 52 -9.94 6.79 -20.51
N ILE A 53 -9.47 5.58 -20.23
CA ILE A 53 -10.25 4.35 -20.31
C ILE A 53 -10.74 4.01 -18.91
N TYR A 54 -12.05 4.03 -18.72
CA TYR A 54 -12.74 3.69 -17.49
C TYR A 54 -13.19 2.23 -17.56
N LEU A 55 -12.66 1.40 -16.66
CA LEU A 55 -13.08 -0.01 -16.55
C LEU A 55 -14.22 -0.13 -15.55
N GLY A 56 -15.31 -0.76 -15.95
CA GLY A 56 -16.45 -1.02 -15.08
C GLY A 56 -16.02 -1.74 -13.79
N SER A 57 -16.51 -1.27 -12.66
CA SER A 57 -16.09 -1.69 -11.34
C SER A 57 -17.26 -1.74 -10.34
N LEU A 58 -17.04 -2.31 -9.19
CA LEU A 58 -18.01 -2.39 -8.09
C LEU A 58 -17.57 -1.46 -6.96
N SER A 59 -18.53 -0.84 -6.26
CA SER A 59 -18.23 -0.05 -5.06
C SER A 59 -17.64 -0.92 -3.95
N ALA A 60 -16.62 -0.41 -3.28
CA ALA A 60 -16.01 -0.95 -2.08
C ALA A 60 -16.06 0.06 -0.92
N ASP A 61 -17.06 0.95 -0.91
CA ASP A 61 -17.23 2.02 0.10
C ASP A 61 -17.25 1.52 1.55
N ARG A 62 -17.62 0.26 1.76
CA ARG A 62 -17.57 -0.37 3.08
C ARG A 62 -16.14 -0.60 3.60
N VAL A 63 -15.17 -0.68 2.71
CA VAL A 63 -13.75 -0.85 3.06
C VAL A 63 -13.08 0.51 3.20
N TYR A 64 -13.29 1.39 2.23
CA TYR A 64 -12.78 2.75 2.25
C TYR A 64 -13.69 3.65 1.40
N PRO A 65 -14.10 4.83 1.88
CA PRO A 65 -14.99 5.74 1.15
C PRO A 65 -14.47 6.07 -0.25
N GLY A 66 -15.29 5.83 -1.26
CA GLY A 66 -14.96 6.03 -2.68
C GLY A 66 -14.09 4.92 -3.30
N ALA A 67 -13.69 3.91 -2.55
CA ALA A 67 -12.92 2.79 -3.09
C ALA A 67 -13.76 1.95 -4.07
N ARG A 68 -13.09 1.46 -5.10
CA ARG A 68 -13.70 0.62 -6.14
C ARG A 68 -12.84 -0.60 -6.41
N VAL A 69 -13.50 -1.71 -6.75
CA VAL A 69 -12.80 -2.97 -7.06
C VAL A 69 -13.26 -3.56 -8.39
N ARG A 70 -12.35 -4.23 -9.06
CA ARG A 70 -12.59 -4.96 -10.29
C ARG A 70 -11.90 -6.32 -10.26
N PHE A 71 -12.66 -7.37 -10.52
CA PHE A 71 -12.14 -8.75 -10.56
C PHE A 71 -11.92 -9.28 -11.99
N ALA A 72 -12.65 -8.77 -12.98
CA ALA A 72 -12.51 -9.18 -14.37
C ALA A 72 -11.32 -8.46 -15.04
N ALA A 73 -10.32 -9.24 -15.47
CA ALA A 73 -9.07 -8.67 -15.99
C ALA A 73 -9.14 -8.29 -17.46
N TRP A 74 -9.82 -9.07 -18.34
CA TRP A 74 -9.69 -8.93 -19.79
C TRP A 74 -11.02 -8.62 -20.48
N ASN A 75 -11.07 -7.49 -21.22
CA ASN A 75 -12.22 -7.05 -22.00
C ASN A 75 -11.79 -6.40 -23.33
N ARG A 76 -12.76 -5.84 -24.10
CA ARG A 76 -12.48 -5.16 -25.37
C ARG A 76 -11.48 -4.00 -25.24
N TRP A 77 -11.52 -3.26 -24.14
CA TRP A 77 -10.65 -2.11 -23.88
C TRP A 77 -9.21 -2.55 -23.64
N MET A 78 -9.01 -3.68 -22.96
CA MET A 78 -7.69 -4.27 -22.80
C MET A 78 -7.09 -4.74 -24.12
N ARG A 79 -7.94 -5.23 -25.07
CA ARG A 79 -7.51 -5.55 -26.43
C ARG A 79 -7.11 -4.30 -27.18
N ALA A 80 -7.93 -3.24 -27.15
CA ALA A 80 -7.62 -1.96 -27.78
C ALA A 80 -6.29 -1.36 -27.30
N LEU A 81 -5.99 -1.47 -25.99
CA LEU A 81 -4.70 -1.07 -25.43
C LEU A 81 -3.55 -1.97 -25.89
N THR A 82 -3.79 -3.28 -26.09
CA THR A 82 -2.78 -4.18 -26.66
C THR A 82 -2.48 -3.80 -28.11
N ASP A 83 -3.51 -3.47 -28.90
CA ASP A 83 -3.37 -3.05 -30.30
C ASP A 83 -2.72 -1.67 -30.42
N TRP A 84 -2.94 -0.78 -29.45
CA TRP A 84 -2.28 0.53 -29.34
C TRP A 84 -0.78 0.39 -29.05
N ARG A 85 -0.33 -0.70 -28.43
CA ARG A 85 1.07 -1.04 -28.11
C ARG A 85 1.79 0.06 -27.33
N PRO A 86 1.57 0.17 -26.02
CA PRO A 86 2.34 1.08 -25.19
C PRO A 86 3.84 0.72 -25.18
N ASP A 87 4.70 1.73 -25.22
CA ASP A 87 6.15 1.59 -25.04
C ASP A 87 6.49 1.35 -23.56
N VAL A 88 5.75 2.01 -22.66
CA VAL A 88 5.89 1.90 -21.20
C VAL A 88 4.51 1.89 -20.55
N ILE A 89 4.35 1.07 -19.51
CA ILE A 89 3.19 1.12 -18.62
C ILE A 89 3.66 1.59 -17.25
N HIS A 90 3.04 2.65 -16.73
CA HIS A 90 3.35 3.20 -15.42
C HIS A 90 2.15 3.07 -14.47
N SER A 91 2.25 2.14 -13.53
CA SER A 91 1.23 1.89 -12.50
C SER A 91 1.37 2.85 -11.33
N GLN A 92 0.24 3.35 -10.83
CA GLN A 92 0.18 4.30 -9.71
C GLN A 92 -0.56 3.73 -8.50
N CYS A 93 -1.11 2.52 -8.61
CA CYS A 93 -1.83 1.82 -7.54
C CYS A 93 -1.56 0.33 -7.62
N GLU A 94 -1.58 -0.34 -6.46
CA GLU A 94 -1.22 -1.75 -6.28
C GLU A 94 -2.44 -2.70 -6.37
N PHE A 95 -3.65 -2.15 -6.49
CA PHE A 95 -4.90 -2.93 -6.38
C PHE A 95 -5.49 -3.31 -7.74
N SER A 96 -6.68 -2.81 -8.04
CA SER A 96 -7.51 -3.29 -9.16
C SER A 96 -6.93 -3.06 -10.56
N THR A 97 -6.17 -1.96 -10.76
CA THR A 97 -5.55 -1.64 -12.06
C THR A 97 -4.15 -2.23 -12.23
N PHE A 98 -3.50 -2.68 -11.15
CA PHE A 98 -2.16 -3.26 -11.22
C PHE A 98 -2.12 -4.57 -12.02
N LEU A 99 -3.05 -5.49 -11.77
CA LEU A 99 -3.10 -6.77 -12.49
C LEU A 99 -3.33 -6.58 -14.00
N PRO A 100 -4.29 -5.78 -14.47
CA PRO A 100 -4.41 -5.39 -15.87
C PRO A 100 -3.14 -4.76 -16.45
N ALA A 101 -2.50 -3.84 -15.73
CA ALA A 101 -1.25 -3.20 -16.14
C ALA A 101 -0.14 -4.24 -16.39
N TRP A 102 0.06 -5.14 -15.45
CA TRP A 102 1.04 -6.22 -15.55
C TRP A 102 0.74 -7.20 -16.71
N GLN A 103 -0.54 -7.55 -16.91
CA GLN A 103 -0.95 -8.41 -18.02
C GLN A 103 -0.69 -7.75 -19.39
N LEU A 104 -0.99 -6.43 -19.52
CA LEU A 104 -0.68 -5.64 -20.71
C LEU A 104 0.84 -5.57 -20.94
N ALA A 105 1.62 -5.23 -19.92
CA ALA A 105 3.07 -5.15 -20.03
C ALA A 105 3.68 -6.45 -20.58
N ARG A 106 3.18 -7.59 -20.14
CA ARG A 106 3.61 -8.90 -20.67
C ARG A 106 3.18 -9.16 -22.10
N ARG A 107 1.94 -8.80 -22.47
CA ARG A 107 1.43 -9.03 -23.84
C ARG A 107 2.05 -8.11 -24.86
N CYS A 108 2.28 -6.86 -24.49
CA CYS A 108 2.93 -5.86 -25.33
C CYS A 108 4.46 -5.98 -25.31
N ASN A 109 5.01 -6.82 -24.43
CA ASN A 109 6.45 -6.93 -24.15
C ASN A 109 7.10 -5.57 -23.81
N CYS A 110 6.40 -4.72 -23.06
CA CYS A 110 6.88 -3.42 -22.63
C CYS A 110 7.17 -3.41 -21.12
N PRO A 111 8.03 -2.49 -20.62
CA PRO A 111 8.33 -2.39 -19.20
C PRO A 111 7.12 -1.92 -18.39
N LEU A 112 7.05 -2.41 -17.14
CA LEU A 112 6.12 -1.97 -16.11
C LEU A 112 6.90 -1.20 -15.04
N VAL A 113 6.66 0.09 -14.96
CA VAL A 113 7.16 0.97 -13.90
C VAL A 113 6.04 1.17 -12.89
N HIS A 114 6.36 1.36 -11.62
CA HIS A 114 5.38 1.60 -10.57
C HIS A 114 5.80 2.73 -9.64
N THR A 115 4.89 3.67 -9.31
CA THR A 115 5.13 4.66 -8.26
C THR A 115 4.50 4.21 -6.95
N TYR A 116 5.30 4.19 -5.89
CA TYR A 116 4.86 3.83 -4.54
C TYR A 116 4.36 5.06 -3.78
N HIS A 117 3.04 5.29 -3.80
CA HIS A 117 2.44 6.51 -3.25
C HIS A 117 2.09 6.43 -1.77
N THR A 118 1.85 5.26 -1.22
CA THR A 118 1.23 5.10 0.10
C THR A 118 2.07 4.22 1.02
N ALA A 119 2.42 4.75 2.19
CA ALA A 119 2.96 3.94 3.28
C ALA A 119 1.82 3.17 3.95
N TYR A 120 1.55 1.96 3.46
CA TYR A 120 0.42 1.15 3.93
C TYR A 120 0.53 0.73 5.39
N GLU A 121 1.71 0.79 5.99
CA GLU A 121 1.93 0.47 7.40
C GLU A 121 1.07 1.31 8.33
N ASP A 122 0.94 2.61 8.04
CA ASP A 122 0.12 3.54 8.82
C ASP A 122 -1.38 3.22 8.76
N TYR A 123 -1.80 2.49 7.72
CA TYR A 123 -3.20 2.13 7.49
C TYR A 123 -3.55 0.72 7.97
N THR A 124 -2.55 -0.16 8.18
CA THR A 124 -2.81 -1.55 8.63
C THR A 124 -3.47 -1.62 9.98
N ARG A 125 -3.20 -0.67 10.89
CA ARG A 125 -3.84 -0.58 12.21
C ARG A 125 -5.37 -0.46 12.16
N TYR A 126 -5.92 0.02 11.04
CA TYR A 126 -7.38 0.09 10.85
C TYR A 126 -7.99 -1.23 10.39
N LEU A 127 -7.18 -2.15 9.88
CA LEU A 127 -7.63 -3.41 9.28
C LEU A 127 -7.14 -4.65 10.04
N ILE A 128 -5.97 -4.57 10.69
CA ILE A 128 -5.30 -5.70 11.35
C ILE A 128 -4.99 -5.30 12.79
N PRO A 129 -5.54 -6.02 13.80
CA PRO A 129 -5.34 -5.67 15.22
C PRO A 129 -3.89 -5.71 15.70
N SER A 130 -3.03 -6.51 15.04
CA SER A 130 -1.62 -6.65 15.37
C SER A 130 -0.75 -5.85 14.40
N GLU A 131 -0.07 -4.82 14.89
CA GLU A 131 0.88 -4.01 14.10
C GLU A 131 1.98 -4.86 13.45
N ARG A 132 2.49 -5.88 14.15
CA ARG A 132 3.51 -6.80 13.61
C ARG A 132 2.98 -7.60 12.42
N CYS A 133 1.76 -8.12 12.51
CA CYS A 133 1.13 -8.85 11.41
C CYS A 133 0.84 -7.92 10.23
N GLY A 134 0.40 -6.69 10.50
CA GLY A 134 0.18 -5.66 9.49
C GLY A 134 1.46 -5.33 8.73
N HIS A 135 2.54 -5.08 9.43
CA HIS A 135 3.85 -4.80 8.84
C HIS A 135 4.36 -5.96 7.96
N VAL A 136 4.27 -7.20 8.44
CA VAL A 136 4.66 -8.39 7.66
C VAL A 136 3.79 -8.51 6.40
N ALA A 137 2.48 -8.30 6.51
CA ALA A 137 1.57 -8.39 5.38
C ALA A 137 1.89 -7.33 4.29
N VAL A 138 2.12 -6.07 4.69
CA VAL A 138 2.53 -5.00 3.77
C VAL A 138 3.85 -5.32 3.10
N LYS A 139 4.84 -5.75 3.86
CA LYS A 139 6.16 -6.14 3.34
C LYS A 139 6.06 -7.23 2.26
N GLU A 140 5.35 -8.33 2.54
CA GLU A 140 5.23 -9.43 1.59
C GLU A 140 4.37 -9.04 0.37
N LEU A 141 3.33 -8.22 0.56
CA LEU A 141 2.54 -7.67 -0.52
C LEU A 141 3.39 -6.77 -1.44
N THR A 142 4.19 -5.88 -0.85
CA THR A 142 5.10 -4.99 -1.60
C THR A 142 6.12 -5.79 -2.39
N LYS A 143 6.71 -6.86 -1.84
CA LYS A 143 7.59 -7.77 -2.60
C LYS A 143 6.86 -8.45 -3.77
N LEU A 144 5.61 -8.84 -3.57
CA LEU A 144 4.81 -9.49 -4.59
C LEU A 144 4.57 -8.57 -5.80
N PHE A 145 4.29 -7.29 -5.57
CA PHE A 145 4.12 -6.30 -6.63
C PHE A 145 5.44 -5.93 -7.29
N SER A 146 6.42 -5.58 -6.47
CA SER A 146 7.72 -5.14 -6.94
C SER A 146 8.43 -6.20 -7.79
N GLY A 147 8.26 -7.47 -7.46
CA GLY A 147 8.79 -8.59 -8.27
C GLY A 147 8.17 -8.70 -9.68
N ARG A 148 7.16 -7.91 -9.99
CA ARG A 148 6.51 -7.81 -11.31
C ARG A 148 6.86 -6.54 -12.06
N CYS A 149 7.53 -5.60 -11.41
CA CYS A 149 7.91 -4.31 -11.97
C CYS A 149 9.36 -4.35 -12.48
N ASP A 150 9.62 -3.59 -13.54
CA ASP A 150 10.98 -3.36 -14.05
C ASP A 150 11.71 -2.25 -13.27
N ALA A 151 10.95 -1.32 -12.68
CA ALA A 151 11.45 -0.28 -11.76
C ALA A 151 10.33 0.24 -10.86
N ILE A 152 10.73 0.81 -9.71
CA ILE A 152 9.84 1.55 -8.81
C ILE A 152 10.32 2.99 -8.68
N LEU A 153 9.38 3.94 -8.72
CA LEU A 153 9.58 5.33 -8.34
C LEU A 153 9.16 5.50 -6.87
N ALA A 154 10.09 5.92 -6.04
CA ALA A 154 9.86 6.30 -4.66
C ALA A 154 9.81 7.83 -4.59
N PRO A 155 8.77 8.45 -3.99
CA PRO A 155 8.66 9.90 -3.96
C PRO A 155 9.71 10.58 -3.07
N THR A 156 10.34 9.84 -2.15
CA THR A 156 11.36 10.35 -1.22
C THR A 156 12.40 9.29 -0.88
N GLY A 157 13.55 9.72 -0.35
CA GLY A 157 14.57 8.83 0.22
C GLY A 157 14.05 7.96 1.36
N LYS A 158 13.09 8.48 2.19
CA LYS A 158 12.39 7.72 3.23
C LYS A 158 11.70 6.48 2.65
N VAL A 159 10.95 6.66 1.57
CA VAL A 159 10.24 5.55 0.90
C VAL A 159 11.23 4.60 0.21
N ALA A 160 12.28 5.12 -0.43
CA ALA A 160 13.31 4.29 -1.03
C ALA A 160 14.02 3.40 0.01
N ALA A 161 14.39 3.95 1.17
CA ALA A 161 14.99 3.20 2.27
C ALA A 161 14.04 2.13 2.85
N MET A 162 12.74 2.45 2.95
CA MET A 162 11.71 1.49 3.38
C MET A 162 11.58 0.34 2.39
N LEU A 163 11.55 0.60 1.10
CA LEU A 163 11.49 -0.43 0.06
C LEU A 163 12.74 -1.34 0.05
N ASP A 164 13.92 -0.77 0.32
CA ASP A 164 15.16 -1.54 0.49
C ASP A 164 15.08 -2.48 1.71
N GLN A 165 14.59 -1.98 2.86
CA GLN A 165 14.35 -2.80 4.06
C GLN A 165 13.31 -3.92 3.83
N TYR A 166 12.35 -3.71 2.94
CA TYR A 166 11.43 -4.75 2.52
C TYR A 166 12.09 -5.81 1.65
N GLY A 167 13.24 -5.52 1.04
CA GLY A 167 13.97 -6.41 0.15
C GLY A 167 13.34 -6.46 -1.24
N VAL A 168 12.93 -5.31 -1.75
CA VAL A 168 12.49 -5.14 -3.14
C VAL A 168 13.64 -5.46 -4.09
N SER A 169 13.37 -6.23 -5.14
CA SER A 169 14.40 -6.77 -6.04
C SER A 169 14.64 -5.95 -7.31
N CYS A 170 13.66 -5.15 -7.72
CA CYS A 170 13.81 -4.26 -8.88
C CYS A 170 14.48 -2.93 -8.48
N PRO A 171 15.07 -2.19 -9.43
CA PRO A 171 15.63 -0.87 -9.17
C PRO A 171 14.59 0.09 -8.60
N VAL A 172 15.01 0.87 -7.59
CA VAL A 172 14.22 1.93 -6.98
C VAL A 172 14.87 3.27 -7.30
N TYR A 173 14.12 4.18 -7.90
CA TYR A 173 14.55 5.54 -8.25
C TYR A 173 13.80 6.53 -7.36
N THR A 174 14.51 7.49 -6.78
CA THR A 174 13.86 8.58 -6.03
C THR A 174 13.41 9.65 -7.01
N VAL A 175 12.09 9.72 -7.24
CA VAL A 175 11.46 10.69 -8.16
C VAL A 175 10.31 11.36 -7.42
N PRO A 176 10.52 12.57 -6.88
CA PRO A 176 9.49 13.32 -6.19
C PRO A 176 8.35 13.71 -7.14
N THR A 177 7.11 13.56 -6.67
CA THR A 177 5.95 14.12 -7.36
C THR A 177 6.09 15.64 -7.45
N GLY A 178 5.88 16.19 -8.63
CA GLY A 178 5.98 17.61 -8.88
C GLY A 178 4.83 18.43 -8.33
N ILE A 179 5.02 19.75 -8.31
CA ILE A 179 3.99 20.73 -7.98
C ILE A 179 3.67 21.60 -9.20
N ASP A 180 2.40 21.98 -9.32
CA ASP A 180 1.92 22.90 -10.34
C ASP A 180 2.18 24.34 -9.90
N LEU A 181 3.27 24.93 -10.40
CA LEU A 181 3.70 26.30 -10.08
C LEU A 181 2.80 27.37 -10.71
N GLU A 182 1.96 27.04 -11.70
CA GLU A 182 0.97 27.96 -12.23
C GLU A 182 -0.25 28.04 -11.30
N ALA A 183 -0.70 26.91 -10.78
CA ALA A 183 -1.83 26.84 -9.85
C ALA A 183 -1.42 27.33 -8.45
N PHE A 184 -0.25 26.93 -7.96
CA PHE A 184 0.29 27.33 -6.65
C PHE A 184 1.38 28.39 -6.85
N ARG A 185 1.00 29.65 -6.74
CA ARG A 185 1.90 30.78 -6.89
C ARG A 185 1.63 31.83 -5.82
N PRO A 186 2.64 32.63 -5.44
CA PRO A 186 2.42 33.73 -4.51
C PRO A 186 1.55 34.81 -5.12
N ILE A 187 0.84 35.55 -4.25
CA ILE A 187 0.19 36.80 -4.62
C ILE A 187 1.06 38.02 -4.24
N PRO A 188 0.84 39.19 -4.87
CA PRO A 188 1.40 40.44 -4.41
C PRO A 188 1.05 40.70 -2.93
N PRO A 189 2.01 41.23 -2.12
CA PRO A 189 1.75 41.49 -0.70
C PRO A 189 0.56 42.42 -0.46
N GLU A 190 0.34 43.39 -1.37
CA GLU A 190 -0.75 44.36 -1.35
C GLU A 190 -2.15 43.72 -1.49
N ASP A 191 -2.25 42.57 -2.15
CA ASP A 191 -3.53 41.87 -2.36
C ASP A 191 -3.93 41.01 -1.15
N LYS A 192 -2.98 40.73 -0.25
CA LYS A 192 -3.19 39.82 0.89
C LYS A 192 -4.27 40.29 1.87
N PRO A 193 -4.38 41.58 2.25
CA PRO A 193 -5.46 42.05 3.12
C PRO A 193 -6.84 41.85 2.50
N ALA A 194 -7.00 42.14 1.20
CA ALA A 194 -8.28 41.94 0.50
C ALA A 194 -8.66 40.44 0.44
N LEU A 195 -7.68 39.56 0.19
CA LEU A 195 -7.87 38.11 0.21
C LEU A 195 -8.27 37.62 1.60
N ARG A 196 -7.62 38.08 2.67
CA ARG A 196 -7.96 37.71 4.06
C ARG A 196 -9.40 38.12 4.39
N ARG A 197 -9.79 39.34 4.02
CA ARG A 197 -11.19 39.80 4.18
C ARG A 197 -12.18 38.90 3.47
N ALA A 198 -11.89 38.52 2.22
CA ALA A 198 -12.74 37.65 1.43
C ALA A 198 -12.88 36.22 2.02
N LEU A 199 -11.90 35.80 2.81
CA LEU A 199 -11.90 34.50 3.51
C LEU A 199 -12.38 34.60 4.97
N GLY A 200 -12.79 35.78 5.43
CA GLY A 200 -13.22 36.00 6.83
C GLY A 200 -12.06 35.91 7.84
N LEU A 201 -10.82 36.15 7.38
CA LEU A 201 -9.62 36.11 8.20
C LEU A 201 -9.24 37.51 8.69
N PRO A 202 -8.49 37.65 9.80
CA PRO A 202 -7.99 38.94 10.27
C PRO A 202 -7.12 39.66 9.23
N GLU A 203 -7.39 40.94 9.00
CA GLU A 203 -6.68 41.79 8.00
C GLU A 203 -5.39 42.41 8.55
N GLY A 204 -5.22 42.47 9.85
CA GLY A 204 -4.11 43.16 10.54
C GLY A 204 -2.80 42.39 10.52
N GLU A 205 -1.85 42.85 11.36
CA GLU A 205 -0.50 42.28 11.49
C GLU A 205 -0.47 40.91 12.16
N GLN A 206 -1.62 40.34 12.51
CA GLN A 206 -1.70 39.04 13.13
C GLN A 206 -1.10 37.96 12.21
N THR A 207 -0.12 37.24 12.70
CA THR A 207 0.49 36.09 12.01
C THR A 207 -0.54 34.97 11.89
N ILE A 208 -0.71 34.44 10.68
CA ILE A 208 -1.60 33.31 10.37
C ILE A 208 -0.75 32.11 9.97
N LEU A 209 -0.81 31.06 10.80
CA LEU A 209 -0.23 29.75 10.52
C LEU A 209 -1.30 28.89 9.82
N VAL A 210 -0.96 28.33 8.67
CA VAL A 210 -1.89 27.51 7.87
C VAL A 210 -1.49 26.06 7.92
N SER A 211 -2.45 25.18 8.20
CA SER A 211 -2.31 23.73 8.12
C SER A 211 -3.36 23.16 7.17
N VAL A 212 -2.93 22.52 6.10
CA VAL A 212 -3.83 22.03 5.03
C VAL A 212 -3.78 20.52 4.97
N GLY A 213 -4.96 19.90 4.93
CA GLY A 213 -5.08 18.46 4.76
C GLY A 213 -6.27 17.85 5.48
N ARG A 214 -6.40 16.53 5.37
CA ARG A 214 -7.44 15.77 6.06
C ARG A 214 -7.23 15.83 7.57
N LEU A 215 -8.28 16.14 8.33
CA LEU A 215 -8.25 16.14 9.80
C LEU A 215 -8.38 14.69 10.31
N ALA A 216 -7.25 13.99 10.38
CA ALA A 216 -7.18 12.59 10.76
C ALA A 216 -6.07 12.37 11.80
N ALA A 217 -6.16 11.27 12.55
CA ALA A 217 -5.28 11.02 13.69
C ALA A 217 -3.79 10.96 13.30
N GLU A 218 -3.48 10.40 12.13
CA GLU A 218 -2.11 10.27 11.61
C GLU A 218 -1.45 11.62 11.28
N LYS A 219 -2.24 12.71 11.11
CA LYS A 219 -1.72 14.06 10.85
C LYS A 219 -1.36 14.83 12.12
N ASN A 220 -1.71 14.32 13.28
CA ASN A 220 -1.31 14.81 14.59
C ASN A 220 -1.59 16.31 14.85
N HIS A 221 -2.68 16.84 14.30
CA HIS A 221 -3.06 18.27 14.45
C HIS A 221 -3.21 18.70 15.91
N GLY A 222 -3.60 17.80 16.81
CA GLY A 222 -3.71 18.09 18.24
C GLY A 222 -2.39 18.48 18.91
N GLU A 223 -1.24 18.12 18.33
CA GLU A 223 0.06 18.58 18.81
C GLU A 223 0.26 20.08 18.52
N LEU A 224 -0.15 20.57 17.35
CA LEU A 224 -0.10 22.00 17.02
C LEU A 224 -0.91 22.84 18.03
N LEU A 225 -2.08 22.35 18.43
CA LEU A 225 -2.89 23.03 19.46
C LEU A 225 -2.17 23.10 20.81
N ARG A 226 -1.57 21.99 21.25
CA ARG A 226 -0.79 21.95 22.51
C ARG A 226 0.43 22.86 22.48
N LEU A 227 1.11 22.96 21.33
CA LEU A 227 2.25 23.85 21.15
C LEU A 227 1.81 25.31 21.18
N LEU A 228 0.74 25.65 20.42
CA LEU A 228 0.20 27.00 20.38
C LEU A 228 -0.28 27.48 21.76
N ALA A 229 -0.87 26.60 22.57
CA ALA A 229 -1.35 26.95 23.90
C ALA A 229 -0.24 27.41 24.85
N LYS A 230 1.01 26.95 24.62
CA LYS A 230 2.18 27.33 25.43
C LYS A 230 2.76 28.70 25.05
N GLU A 231 2.38 29.26 23.91
CA GLU A 231 2.79 30.61 23.52
C GLU A 231 2.14 31.65 24.43
N PRO A 232 2.83 32.77 24.73
CA PRO A 232 2.25 33.89 25.48
C PRO A 232 0.99 34.42 24.80
N ALA A 233 -0.08 34.65 25.54
CA ALA A 233 -1.41 34.99 25.02
C ALA A 233 -1.40 36.16 24.01
N GLY A 234 -0.56 37.20 24.27
CA GLY A 234 -0.43 38.37 23.38
C GLY A 234 0.38 38.12 22.10
N GLN A 235 1.10 37.00 22.01
CA GLN A 235 1.97 36.67 20.87
C GLN A 235 1.48 35.47 20.07
N ARG A 236 0.34 34.87 20.47
CA ARG A 236 -0.23 33.70 19.80
C ARG A 236 -0.63 34.02 18.37
N PRO A 237 -0.09 33.36 17.36
CA PRO A 237 -0.59 33.44 15.99
C PRO A 237 -1.99 32.84 15.88
N LEU A 238 -2.71 33.15 14.82
CA LEU A 238 -3.91 32.43 14.42
C LEU A 238 -3.52 31.14 13.73
N LEU A 239 -4.08 30.01 14.16
CA LEU A 239 -3.93 28.70 13.48
C LEU A 239 -5.17 28.42 12.65
N LEU A 240 -4.97 28.30 11.34
CA LEU A 240 -6.00 28.04 10.36
C LEU A 240 -5.90 26.60 9.84
N PHE A 241 -6.86 25.77 10.17
CA PHE A 241 -7.01 24.44 9.60
C PHE A 241 -7.86 24.47 8.35
N VAL A 242 -7.33 23.99 7.22
CA VAL A 242 -8.01 23.91 5.93
C VAL A 242 -8.18 22.45 5.54
N GLY A 243 -9.39 21.96 5.60
CA GLY A 243 -9.77 20.58 5.40
C GLY A 243 -10.78 20.10 6.41
N ASP A 244 -11.20 18.87 6.25
CA ASP A 244 -12.15 18.21 7.15
C ASP A 244 -11.74 16.76 7.42
N GLY A 245 -12.37 16.10 8.40
CA GLY A 245 -12.09 14.71 8.69
C GLY A 245 -12.62 14.24 10.05
N PRO A 246 -12.41 12.95 10.36
CA PRO A 246 -13.05 12.29 11.50
C PRO A 246 -12.65 12.85 12.87
N VAL A 247 -11.51 13.55 13.00
CA VAL A 247 -11.07 14.11 14.29
C VAL A 247 -11.41 15.59 14.46
N ARG A 248 -12.16 16.21 13.54
CA ARG A 248 -12.50 17.64 13.59
C ARG A 248 -13.15 18.03 14.92
N ALA A 249 -14.24 17.38 15.31
CA ALA A 249 -14.95 17.68 16.55
C ALA A 249 -14.05 17.54 17.80
N GLN A 250 -13.14 16.55 17.77
CA GLN A 250 -12.16 16.37 18.85
C GLN A 250 -11.15 17.53 18.89
N LEU A 251 -10.73 18.06 17.74
CA LEU A 251 -9.81 19.20 17.66
C LEU A 251 -10.49 20.49 18.10
N GLU A 252 -11.75 20.70 17.74
CA GLU A 252 -12.56 21.85 18.20
C GLU A 252 -12.72 21.83 19.72
N GLN A 253 -13.04 20.67 20.31
CA GLN A 253 -13.12 20.51 21.75
C GLN A 253 -11.75 20.76 22.42
N GLN A 254 -10.67 20.18 21.89
CA GLN A 254 -9.30 20.39 22.41
C GLN A 254 -8.89 21.87 22.35
N ALA A 255 -9.25 22.59 21.29
CA ALA A 255 -8.99 24.02 21.20
C ALA A 255 -9.75 24.81 22.29
N ALA A 256 -11.00 24.44 22.59
CA ALA A 256 -11.78 25.03 23.68
C ALA A 256 -11.15 24.73 25.06
N ASP A 257 -10.80 23.49 25.33
CA ASP A 257 -10.17 23.07 26.60
C ASP A 257 -8.82 23.77 26.85
N LEU A 258 -8.09 24.12 25.77
CA LEU A 258 -6.83 24.85 25.83
C LEU A 258 -6.99 26.38 25.80
N GLY A 259 -8.20 26.90 25.77
CA GLY A 259 -8.46 28.35 25.72
C GLY A 259 -7.98 29.01 24.42
N LEU A 260 -8.13 28.32 23.28
CA LEU A 260 -7.66 28.75 21.97
C LEU A 260 -8.79 29.09 20.99
N VAL A 261 -10.04 29.20 21.46
CA VAL A 261 -11.21 29.42 20.58
C VAL A 261 -11.03 30.64 19.65
N ASP A 262 -10.45 31.74 20.17
CA ASP A 262 -10.21 32.96 19.39
C ASP A 262 -8.90 32.91 18.56
N ARG A 263 -8.19 31.80 18.60
CA ARG A 263 -6.87 31.61 17.96
C ARG A 263 -6.82 30.44 16.99
N VAL A 264 -7.93 29.73 16.82
CA VAL A 264 -8.03 28.58 15.91
C VAL A 264 -9.26 28.74 15.03
N MET A 265 -9.09 28.61 13.74
CA MET A 265 -10.16 28.62 12.75
C MET A 265 -10.14 27.32 11.93
N PHE A 266 -11.34 26.82 11.63
CA PHE A 266 -11.56 25.63 10.80
C PHE A 266 -12.32 26.04 9.54
N ALA A 267 -11.63 26.09 8.40
CA ALA A 267 -12.24 26.44 7.11
C ALA A 267 -13.16 25.33 6.56
N GLY A 268 -13.04 24.10 7.09
CA GLY A 268 -13.78 22.95 6.58
C GLY A 268 -13.24 22.43 5.25
N MET A 269 -14.04 21.61 4.56
CA MET A 269 -13.71 21.09 3.25
C MET A 269 -13.73 22.21 2.20
N VAL A 270 -12.59 22.40 1.54
CA VAL A 270 -12.40 23.43 0.52
C VAL A 270 -12.21 22.76 -0.84
N PRO A 271 -12.85 23.26 -1.92
CA PRO A 271 -12.59 22.78 -3.27
C PRO A 271 -11.11 22.88 -3.64
N PRO A 272 -10.53 21.92 -4.38
CA PRO A 272 -9.11 21.91 -4.73
C PRO A 272 -8.62 23.17 -5.44
N THR A 273 -9.50 23.82 -6.23
CA THR A 273 -9.22 25.08 -6.94
C THR A 273 -9.14 26.29 -6.02
N GLU A 274 -9.72 26.21 -4.83
CA GLU A 274 -9.76 27.31 -3.85
C GLU A 274 -8.68 27.16 -2.76
N VAL A 275 -8.10 25.98 -2.59
CA VAL A 275 -7.10 25.71 -1.53
C VAL A 275 -5.91 26.67 -1.60
N VAL A 276 -5.48 27.04 -2.80
CA VAL A 276 -4.36 27.98 -3.02
C VAL A 276 -4.58 29.31 -2.32
N ARG A 277 -5.81 29.81 -2.26
CA ARG A 277 -6.15 31.08 -1.61
C ARG A 277 -5.85 31.08 -0.11
N TYR A 278 -6.00 29.95 0.54
CA TYR A 278 -5.68 29.79 1.97
C TYR A 278 -4.18 29.78 2.22
N TYR A 279 -3.39 29.14 1.35
CA TYR A 279 -1.94 29.27 1.40
C TYR A 279 -1.53 30.73 1.20
N GLN A 280 -2.06 31.40 0.18
CA GLN A 280 -1.76 32.81 -0.13
C GLN A 280 -2.12 33.76 1.00
N ALA A 281 -3.20 33.48 1.76
CA ALA A 281 -3.62 34.26 2.92
C ALA A 281 -2.74 34.05 4.15
N GLY A 282 -2.06 32.91 4.27
CA GLY A 282 -1.19 32.56 5.38
C GLY A 282 0.15 33.29 5.39
N ASP A 283 0.88 33.20 6.51
CA ASP A 283 2.23 33.74 6.68
C ASP A 283 3.27 32.63 6.76
N ALA A 284 2.93 31.49 7.38
CA ALA A 284 3.73 30.26 7.38
C ALA A 284 2.82 29.04 7.32
N PHE A 285 3.36 27.96 6.78
CA PHE A 285 2.71 26.65 6.79
C PHE A 285 3.20 25.83 7.98
N VAL A 286 2.28 25.15 8.69
CA VAL A 286 2.59 24.31 9.84
C VAL A 286 2.04 22.91 9.67
N CYS A 287 2.83 21.91 10.06
CA CYS A 287 2.41 20.52 10.02
C CYS A 287 3.14 19.70 11.09
N ALA A 288 2.38 18.83 11.79
CA ALA A 288 2.91 17.90 12.79
C ALA A 288 2.86 16.44 12.35
N SER A 289 2.55 16.16 11.08
CA SER A 289 2.51 14.81 10.51
C SER A 289 3.91 14.17 10.47
N GLN A 290 3.96 12.86 10.75
CA GLN A 290 5.15 12.01 10.58
C GLN A 290 4.86 10.79 9.69
N SER A 291 3.66 10.73 9.11
CA SER A 291 3.18 9.63 8.27
C SER A 291 3.21 9.96 6.77
N GLU A 292 3.92 11.01 6.38
CA GLU A 292 3.97 11.40 4.97
C GLU A 292 4.91 10.49 4.16
N THR A 293 4.48 10.13 2.96
CA THR A 293 5.38 9.56 1.95
C THR A 293 6.18 10.64 1.24
N GLN A 294 5.53 11.76 0.94
CA GLN A 294 6.14 12.98 0.40
C GLN A 294 5.53 14.24 1.01
N GLY A 295 4.18 14.28 1.17
CA GLY A 295 3.47 15.42 1.72
C GLY A 295 3.38 16.58 0.72
N LEU A 296 2.54 16.47 -0.30
CA LEU A 296 2.38 17.50 -1.35
C LEU A 296 2.04 18.89 -0.80
N THR A 297 1.39 18.97 0.36
CA THR A 297 1.02 20.22 1.03
C THR A 297 2.24 21.08 1.42
N TYR A 298 3.39 20.47 1.70
CA TYR A 298 4.63 21.22 1.93
C TYR A 298 5.09 21.95 0.67
N PHE A 299 5.03 21.27 -0.47
CA PHE A 299 5.44 21.84 -1.76
C PHE A 299 4.42 22.88 -2.24
N GLU A 300 3.14 22.68 -2.00
CA GLU A 300 2.07 23.66 -2.26
C GLU A 300 2.31 24.96 -1.48
N ALA A 301 2.65 24.83 -0.20
CA ALA A 301 2.99 25.97 0.65
C ALA A 301 4.25 26.69 0.16
N LEU A 302 5.34 25.96 -0.10
CA LEU A 302 6.59 26.51 -0.62
C LEU A 302 6.38 27.22 -1.96
N ALA A 303 5.55 26.67 -2.86
CA ALA A 303 5.22 27.28 -4.15
C ALA A 303 4.42 28.57 -4.00
N CYS A 304 3.58 28.70 -2.95
CA CYS A 304 2.92 29.95 -2.60
C CYS A 304 3.85 30.94 -1.86
N GLY A 305 5.12 30.59 -1.65
CA GLY A 305 6.10 31.40 -0.93
C GLY A 305 5.90 31.41 0.58
N LEU A 306 5.24 30.38 1.16
CA LEU A 306 5.10 30.22 2.61
C LEU A 306 6.30 29.46 3.17
N PRO A 307 7.05 30.05 4.12
CA PRO A 307 7.99 29.31 4.93
C PRO A 307 7.27 28.22 5.73
N THR A 308 7.96 27.12 5.98
CA THR A 308 7.40 25.97 6.66
C THR A 308 7.94 25.83 8.09
N ILE A 309 7.08 25.62 9.09
CA ILE A 309 7.45 25.28 10.47
C ILE A 309 6.86 23.90 10.77
N VAL A 310 7.63 22.86 10.57
CA VAL A 310 7.12 21.50 10.45
C VAL A 310 7.83 20.54 11.36
N ARG A 311 7.12 19.48 11.78
CA ARG A 311 7.74 18.42 12.56
C ARG A 311 8.77 17.68 11.71
N ALA A 312 9.93 17.40 12.29
CA ALA A 312 11.01 16.71 11.60
C ALA A 312 10.56 15.30 11.17
N ASP A 313 10.71 15.03 9.88
CA ASP A 313 10.42 13.74 9.26
C ASP A 313 11.44 13.47 8.13
N PRO A 314 11.93 12.22 7.96
CA PRO A 314 12.87 11.88 6.89
C PRO A 314 12.37 12.21 5.47
N CYS A 315 11.06 12.34 5.24
CA CYS A 315 10.52 12.74 3.93
C CYS A 315 10.85 14.20 3.57
N LEU A 316 11.25 15.01 4.56
CA LEU A 316 11.59 16.44 4.38
C LEU A 316 13.09 16.69 4.22
N GLU A 317 13.90 15.62 4.21
CA GLU A 317 15.35 15.73 3.98
C GLU A 317 15.65 16.35 2.60
N GLY A 318 16.43 17.41 2.57
CA GLY A 318 16.71 18.18 1.34
C GLY A 318 15.53 19.03 0.82
N VAL A 319 14.38 19.02 1.49
CA VAL A 319 13.19 19.82 1.16
C VAL A 319 13.09 21.03 2.09
N VAL A 320 13.03 20.79 3.40
CA VAL A 320 12.96 21.88 4.40
C VAL A 320 14.31 22.04 5.06
N GLU A 321 14.93 23.20 4.84
CA GLU A 321 16.24 23.56 5.36
C GLU A 321 16.10 24.70 6.39
N ASN A 322 16.58 24.46 7.62
CA ASN A 322 16.44 25.39 8.73
C ASN A 322 17.08 26.75 8.42
N GLY A 323 16.29 27.81 8.57
CA GLY A 323 16.73 29.20 8.29
C GLY A 323 16.81 29.57 6.80
N VAL A 324 16.54 28.63 5.87
CA VAL A 324 16.55 28.89 4.41
C VAL A 324 15.12 29.03 3.88
N ASN A 325 14.26 28.03 4.10
CA ASN A 325 12.88 28.01 3.63
C ASN A 325 11.88 27.63 4.74
N GLY A 326 12.37 27.46 5.96
CA GLY A 326 11.56 27.09 7.11
C GLY A 326 12.40 26.50 8.23
N TRP A 327 11.75 25.71 9.10
CA TRP A 327 12.38 24.97 10.18
C TRP A 327 11.71 23.60 10.37
N GLN A 328 12.54 22.64 10.70
CA GLN A 328 12.12 21.32 11.18
C GLN A 328 12.33 21.24 12.69
N TRP A 329 11.26 21.02 13.45
CA TRP A 329 11.33 20.89 14.90
C TRP A 329 11.14 19.43 15.36
N LYS A 330 11.79 19.05 16.46
CA LYS A 330 11.71 17.68 17.04
C LYS A 330 10.91 17.63 18.32
N ASP A 331 10.84 18.73 19.03
CA ASP A 331 10.17 18.87 20.31
C ASP A 331 9.53 20.27 20.46
N ALA A 332 8.89 20.51 21.60
CA ALA A 332 8.21 21.76 21.86
C ALA A 332 9.16 22.96 21.88
N ALA A 333 10.37 22.82 22.44
CA ALA A 333 11.34 23.91 22.48
C ALA A 333 11.74 24.34 21.07
N GLY A 334 12.07 23.38 20.19
CA GLY A 334 12.40 23.65 18.79
C GLY A 334 11.25 24.29 18.00
N PHE A 335 9.99 23.95 18.30
CA PHE A 335 8.83 24.63 17.69
C PHE A 335 8.76 26.11 18.13
N HIS A 336 8.90 26.39 19.43
CA HIS A 336 8.86 27.75 19.95
C HIS A 336 10.00 28.61 19.43
N GLU A 337 11.23 28.04 19.34
CA GLU A 337 12.40 28.70 18.74
C GLU A 337 12.15 29.03 17.26
N ALA A 338 11.64 28.08 16.49
CA ALA A 338 11.32 28.27 15.07
C ALA A 338 10.25 29.37 14.88
N LEU A 339 9.19 29.36 15.68
CA LEU A 339 8.14 30.37 15.64
C LEU A 339 8.67 31.76 16.04
N ALA A 340 9.48 31.84 17.10
CA ALA A 340 10.10 33.09 17.54
C ALA A 340 11.04 33.65 16.44
N ALA A 341 11.88 32.79 15.82
CA ALA A 341 12.75 33.17 14.73
C ALA A 341 11.95 33.68 13.50
N PHE A 342 10.84 33.03 13.17
CA PHE A 342 9.93 33.47 12.11
C PHE A 342 9.31 34.85 12.43
N CYS A 343 8.97 35.12 13.68
CA CYS A 343 8.36 36.36 14.12
C CYS A 343 9.39 37.51 14.33
N ALA A 344 10.69 37.22 14.29
CA ALA A 344 11.75 38.19 14.60
C ALA A 344 11.83 39.41 13.68
N GLY A 345 11.23 39.36 12.48
CA GLY A 345 11.16 40.55 11.61
C GLY A 345 10.93 40.28 10.13
N GLY A 346 10.59 41.36 9.40
CA GLY A 346 10.23 41.29 7.98
C GLY A 346 11.36 40.81 7.06
N ALA A 347 12.63 41.14 7.38
CA ALA A 347 13.78 40.70 6.60
C ALA A 347 13.97 39.19 6.64
N VAL A 348 13.76 38.55 7.80
CA VAL A 348 13.83 37.10 7.95
C VAL A 348 12.71 36.45 7.13
N ARG A 349 11.49 36.95 7.23
CA ARG A 349 10.33 36.43 6.47
C ARG A 349 10.55 36.55 4.96
N ALA A 350 11.13 37.66 4.49
CA ALA A 350 11.44 37.87 3.07
C ALA A 350 12.50 36.87 2.57
N ALA A 351 13.58 36.65 3.34
CA ALA A 351 14.60 35.67 3.01
C ALA A 351 14.03 34.24 2.93
N LEU A 352 13.24 33.83 3.92
CA LEU A 352 12.59 32.52 3.96
C LEU A 352 11.60 32.33 2.79
N ARG A 353 10.85 33.39 2.44
CA ARG A 353 9.96 33.37 1.27
C ARG A 353 10.74 33.14 -0.03
N ALA A 354 11.87 33.81 -0.21
CA ALA A 354 12.73 33.59 -1.38
C ALA A 354 13.27 32.17 -1.42
N GLY A 355 13.72 31.63 -0.29
CA GLY A 355 14.15 30.24 -0.16
C GLY A 355 13.02 29.23 -0.43
N ALA A 356 11.79 29.51 0.02
CA ALA A 356 10.61 28.69 -0.26
C ALA A 356 10.34 28.57 -1.76
N LEU A 357 10.32 29.70 -2.47
CA LEU A 357 10.11 29.75 -3.92
C LEU A 357 11.23 29.04 -4.68
N ALA A 358 12.49 29.29 -4.32
CA ALA A 358 13.64 28.62 -4.93
C ALA A 358 13.60 27.08 -4.72
N THR A 359 13.09 26.63 -3.58
CA THR A 359 12.89 25.20 -3.33
C THR A 359 11.77 24.66 -4.20
N ALA A 360 10.63 25.34 -4.30
CA ALA A 360 9.49 24.89 -5.10
C ALA A 360 9.86 24.68 -6.58
N GLU A 361 10.70 25.54 -7.15
CA GLU A 361 11.19 25.41 -8.53
C GLU A 361 11.94 24.09 -8.78
N ARG A 362 12.65 23.57 -7.77
CA ARG A 362 13.34 22.28 -7.85
C ARG A 362 12.37 21.08 -7.95
N TYR A 363 11.11 21.29 -7.57
CA TYR A 363 10.06 20.28 -7.57
C TYR A 363 8.92 20.62 -8.54
N SER A 364 9.20 21.35 -9.62
CA SER A 364 8.20 21.67 -10.64
C SER A 364 7.64 20.42 -11.34
N ALA A 365 6.43 20.56 -11.87
CA ALA A 365 5.76 19.50 -12.63
C ALA A 365 6.59 19.05 -13.84
N ALA A 366 7.21 19.99 -14.56
CA ALA A 366 8.07 19.70 -15.70
C ALA A 366 9.28 18.85 -15.30
N ARG A 367 9.91 19.15 -14.16
CA ARG A 367 11.04 18.38 -13.65
C ARG A 367 10.63 16.97 -13.24
N PHE A 368 9.47 16.80 -12.61
CA PHE A 368 8.90 15.51 -12.29
C PHE A 368 8.71 14.65 -13.55
N ALA A 369 8.11 15.21 -14.60
CA ALA A 369 7.93 14.50 -15.87
C ALA A 369 9.26 14.11 -16.52
N SER A 370 10.26 15.02 -16.52
CA SER A 370 11.61 14.74 -17.04
C SER A 370 12.27 13.59 -16.29
N GLN A 371 12.24 13.59 -14.96
CA GLN A 371 12.80 12.50 -14.15
C GLN A 371 12.08 11.17 -14.38
N ALA A 372 10.75 11.19 -14.55
CA ALA A 372 9.99 9.98 -14.90
C ALA A 372 10.41 9.44 -16.27
N LEU A 373 10.64 10.32 -17.27
CA LEU A 373 11.13 9.94 -18.60
C LEU A 373 12.53 9.33 -18.54
N GLU A 374 13.44 9.88 -17.74
CA GLU A 374 14.78 9.30 -17.53
C GLU A 374 14.69 7.85 -17.02
N VAL A 375 13.74 7.57 -16.12
CA VAL A 375 13.50 6.21 -15.64
C VAL A 375 12.91 5.32 -16.75
N TYR A 376 11.97 5.86 -17.56
CA TYR A 376 11.42 5.10 -18.69
C TYR A 376 12.49 4.72 -19.70
N ASP A 377 13.37 5.64 -20.06
CA ASP A 377 14.49 5.39 -20.96
C ASP A 377 15.45 4.34 -20.37
N ALA A 378 15.78 4.46 -19.08
CA ALA A 378 16.66 3.51 -18.39
C ALA A 378 16.10 2.06 -18.38
N VAL A 379 14.77 1.89 -18.22
CA VAL A 379 14.17 0.54 -18.25
C VAL A 379 14.03 0.00 -19.68
N LEU A 380 13.80 0.86 -20.67
CA LEU A 380 13.79 0.50 -22.10
C LEU A 380 15.17 0.03 -22.55
N ASP A 381 16.23 0.79 -22.22
CA ASP A 381 17.61 0.45 -22.53
C ASP A 381 18.06 -0.87 -21.88
N ARG A 382 17.65 -1.09 -20.63
CA ARG A 382 17.95 -2.36 -19.93
C ARG A 382 17.32 -3.55 -20.65
N ARG A 383 16.06 -3.44 -21.10
CA ARG A 383 15.37 -4.49 -21.84
C ARG A 383 15.99 -4.74 -23.20
N SER A 384 16.47 -3.73 -23.90
CA SER A 384 17.12 -3.88 -25.21
C SER A 384 18.44 -4.65 -25.11
N ARG A 385 19.14 -4.57 -23.96
CA ARG A 385 20.43 -5.26 -23.72
C ARG A 385 20.30 -6.71 -23.27
N VAL A 386 19.10 -7.15 -22.84
CA VAL A 386 18.85 -8.55 -22.43
C VAL A 386 18.02 -9.23 -23.53
N PRO A 387 18.63 -9.99 -24.46
CA PRO A 387 17.91 -10.72 -25.48
C PRO A 387 17.06 -11.84 -24.85
N GLY A 388 15.75 -11.79 -25.01
CA GLY A 388 14.87 -12.95 -24.95
C GLY A 388 14.76 -13.65 -23.59
N GLY A 389 14.34 -12.94 -22.54
CA GLY A 389 13.79 -13.62 -21.36
C GLY A 389 12.50 -14.36 -21.73
N LEU A 390 12.51 -15.69 -21.60
CA LEU A 390 11.33 -16.56 -21.81
C LEU A 390 10.09 -16.01 -21.07
N PRO A 391 8.91 -16.01 -21.66
CA PRO A 391 7.69 -15.55 -21.02
C PRO A 391 7.44 -16.41 -19.78
N ALA A 392 7.51 -15.80 -18.60
CA ALA A 392 7.13 -16.45 -17.36
C ALA A 392 5.66 -16.82 -17.44
N SER A 393 5.41 -18.12 -17.60
CA SER A 393 4.11 -18.74 -17.81
C SER A 393 3.11 -18.51 -16.67
N VAL A 394 1.84 -18.64 -17.00
CA VAL A 394 0.56 -18.69 -16.27
C VAL A 394 0.53 -18.86 -14.70
N PRO A 395 1.51 -19.44 -13.98
CA PRO A 395 1.38 -19.66 -12.52
C PRO A 395 1.36 -18.39 -11.66
N ALA A 396 1.91 -17.27 -12.13
CA ALA A 396 1.97 -16.05 -11.33
C ALA A 396 0.63 -15.31 -11.21
N ALA A 397 -0.28 -15.49 -12.18
CA ALA A 397 -1.62 -14.89 -12.13
C ALA A 397 -2.51 -15.60 -11.09
N ALA A 398 -2.40 -16.93 -10.99
CA ALA A 398 -3.16 -17.71 -10.02
C ALA A 398 -2.78 -17.41 -8.57
N SER A 399 -1.49 -17.13 -8.30
CA SER A 399 -1.01 -16.80 -6.95
C SER A 399 -1.50 -15.44 -6.45
N GLY A 400 -1.57 -14.42 -7.34
CA GLY A 400 -2.06 -13.07 -6.98
C GLY A 400 -3.56 -13.07 -6.70
N VAL A 401 -4.36 -13.71 -7.55
CA VAL A 401 -5.82 -13.83 -7.35
C VAL A 401 -6.12 -14.64 -6.10
N GLY A 402 -5.39 -15.73 -5.85
CA GLY A 402 -5.54 -16.53 -4.64
C GLY A 402 -5.24 -15.73 -3.37
N PHE A 403 -4.18 -14.91 -3.36
CA PHE A 403 -3.83 -14.07 -2.21
C PHE A 403 -4.91 -13.02 -1.91
N PHE A 404 -5.40 -12.29 -2.93
CA PHE A 404 -6.47 -11.31 -2.75
C PHE A 404 -7.79 -11.95 -2.34
N LEU A 405 -8.09 -13.13 -2.86
CA LEU A 405 -9.26 -13.90 -2.45
C LEU A 405 -9.14 -14.32 -0.98
N CYS A 406 -7.96 -14.79 -0.55
CA CYS A 406 -7.71 -15.16 0.84
C CYS A 406 -7.77 -13.94 1.78
N LEU A 407 -7.21 -12.80 1.37
CA LEU A 407 -7.28 -11.56 2.15
C LEU A 407 -8.74 -11.07 2.27
N TRP A 408 -9.49 -11.09 1.18
CA TRP A 408 -10.90 -10.72 1.16
C TRP A 408 -11.75 -11.68 2.01
N LEU A 409 -11.54 -12.98 1.89
CA LEU A 409 -12.21 -13.99 2.72
C LEU A 409 -11.83 -13.82 4.20
N GLY A 410 -10.59 -13.49 4.51
CA GLY A 410 -10.15 -13.22 5.88
C GLY A 410 -10.83 -11.97 6.47
N VAL A 411 -10.88 -10.87 5.74
CA VAL A 411 -11.58 -9.64 6.14
C VAL A 411 -13.09 -9.88 6.26
N TRP A 412 -13.69 -10.60 5.30
CA TRP A 412 -15.10 -10.96 5.35
C TRP A 412 -15.42 -11.84 6.55
N ALA A 413 -14.61 -12.87 6.83
CA ALA A 413 -14.78 -13.76 7.97
C ALA A 413 -14.62 -13.01 9.30
N TRP A 414 -13.70 -12.06 9.38
CA TRP A 414 -13.52 -11.20 10.55
C TRP A 414 -14.70 -10.26 10.76
N GLN A 415 -15.20 -9.58 9.71
CA GLN A 415 -16.38 -8.73 9.78
C GLN A 415 -17.66 -9.48 10.20
N LYS A 416 -17.74 -10.79 9.88
CA LYS A 416 -18.82 -11.68 10.32
C LYS A 416 -18.61 -12.26 11.72
N GLY A 417 -17.53 -11.92 12.40
CA GLY A 417 -17.18 -12.47 13.71
C GLY A 417 -16.68 -13.90 13.67
N LEU A 418 -16.51 -14.49 12.48
CA LEU A 418 -16.15 -15.90 12.31
C LEU A 418 -14.72 -16.24 12.80
N LEU A 419 -13.85 -15.24 12.90
CA LEU A 419 -12.47 -15.40 13.40
C LEU A 419 -12.33 -15.03 14.89
N THR A 420 -13.35 -14.40 15.48
CA THR A 420 -13.30 -13.87 16.85
C THR A 420 -14.29 -14.55 17.78
N ASP A 421 -15.33 -15.20 17.23
CA ASP A 421 -16.37 -15.89 17.98
C ASP A 421 -16.56 -17.33 17.45
N LEU A 422 -16.24 -18.30 18.29
CA LEU A 422 -16.37 -19.72 17.96
C LEU A 422 -17.83 -20.13 17.73
N ALA A 423 -18.78 -19.55 18.48
CA ALA A 423 -20.20 -19.86 18.32
C ALA A 423 -20.72 -19.34 16.97
N ALA A 424 -20.29 -18.15 16.54
CA ALA A 424 -20.62 -17.60 15.23
C ALA A 424 -20.07 -18.47 14.09
N LEU A 425 -18.83 -18.96 14.24
CA LEU A 425 -18.20 -19.87 13.27
C LEU A 425 -18.97 -21.20 13.18
N GLN A 426 -19.31 -21.80 14.31
CA GLN A 426 -20.08 -23.05 14.36
C GLN A 426 -21.48 -22.89 13.75
N ALA A 427 -22.18 -21.78 14.06
CA ALA A 427 -23.48 -21.48 13.49
C ALA A 427 -23.43 -21.28 11.96
N TRP A 428 -22.38 -20.60 11.47
CA TRP A 428 -22.19 -20.41 10.04
C TRP A 428 -21.92 -21.74 9.32
N VAL A 429 -21.05 -22.60 9.88
CA VAL A 429 -20.76 -23.93 9.32
C VAL A 429 -22.01 -24.82 9.36
N ALA A 430 -22.78 -24.77 10.43
CA ALA A 430 -24.06 -25.48 10.53
C ALA A 430 -25.07 -25.03 9.46
N GLY A 431 -25.05 -23.72 9.12
CA GLY A 431 -25.88 -23.15 8.04
C GLY A 431 -25.55 -23.67 6.63
N LEU A 432 -24.35 -24.23 6.42
CA LEU A 432 -23.98 -24.89 5.15
C LEU A 432 -24.62 -26.27 4.98
N GLY A 433 -25.21 -26.82 6.03
CA GLY A 433 -25.87 -28.12 6.00
C GLY A 433 -24.97 -29.25 5.47
N PRO A 434 -25.44 -30.08 4.52
CA PRO A 434 -24.67 -31.20 3.98
C PRO A 434 -23.37 -30.80 3.27
N TRP A 435 -23.26 -29.52 2.84
CA TRP A 435 -22.11 -29.02 2.12
C TRP A 435 -20.95 -28.61 3.04
N ALA A 436 -21.16 -28.52 4.34
CA ALA A 436 -20.15 -28.10 5.31
C ALA A 436 -18.87 -28.96 5.25
N ALA A 437 -19.01 -30.26 5.18
CA ALA A 437 -17.90 -31.21 5.07
C ALA A 437 -17.12 -31.03 3.76
N ALA A 438 -17.82 -30.89 2.63
CA ALA A 438 -17.21 -30.70 1.32
C ALA A 438 -16.46 -29.36 1.23
N ALA A 439 -17.05 -28.29 1.76
CA ALA A 439 -16.42 -26.97 1.83
C ALA A 439 -15.17 -26.98 2.69
N PHE A 440 -15.18 -27.67 3.84
CA PHE A 440 -14.03 -27.81 4.70
C PHE A 440 -12.90 -28.63 4.07
N VAL A 441 -13.22 -29.76 3.42
CA VAL A 441 -12.25 -30.57 2.68
C VAL A 441 -11.60 -29.76 1.55
N ALA A 442 -12.40 -28.99 0.80
CA ALA A 442 -11.89 -28.10 -0.25
C ALA A 442 -10.96 -27.00 0.34
N PHE A 443 -11.35 -26.39 1.47
CA PHE A 443 -10.51 -25.43 2.18
C PHE A 443 -9.17 -26.04 2.58
N GLN A 444 -9.15 -27.22 3.17
CA GLN A 444 -7.93 -27.93 3.55
C GLN A 444 -7.04 -28.27 2.35
N ALA A 445 -7.62 -28.66 1.23
CA ALA A 445 -6.86 -28.92 0.01
C ALA A 445 -6.22 -27.64 -0.55
N VAL A 446 -6.97 -26.53 -0.59
CA VAL A 446 -6.47 -25.22 -1.04
C VAL A 446 -5.36 -24.71 -0.11
N GLN A 447 -5.49 -24.87 1.20
CA GLN A 447 -4.49 -24.44 2.19
C GLN A 447 -3.12 -25.12 1.97
N VAL A 448 -3.09 -26.40 1.62
CA VAL A 448 -1.84 -27.13 1.31
C VAL A 448 -1.22 -26.64 -0.01
N VAL A 449 -2.05 -26.35 -1.01
CA VAL A 449 -1.59 -25.84 -2.32
C VAL A 449 -1.11 -24.38 -2.21
N VAL A 450 -1.72 -23.59 -1.31
CA VAL A 450 -1.34 -22.19 -1.05
C VAL A 450 -0.98 -22.05 0.42
N PRO A 451 0.27 -22.36 0.84
CA PRO A 451 0.68 -22.46 2.23
C PRO A 451 0.78 -21.07 2.90
N ILE A 452 -0.37 -20.42 3.11
CA ILE A 452 -0.48 -19.10 3.78
C ILE A 452 -0.74 -19.28 5.27
N LEU A 453 -1.51 -20.28 5.66
CA LEU A 453 -1.85 -20.58 7.04
C LEU A 453 -1.06 -21.79 7.56
N PRO A 454 -0.63 -21.79 8.83
CA PRO A 454 -0.02 -22.97 9.43
C PRO A 454 -1.00 -24.16 9.42
N GLY A 455 -0.62 -25.29 8.81
CA GLY A 455 -1.48 -26.46 8.65
C GLY A 455 -2.07 -27.01 9.95
N GLY A 456 -1.37 -26.85 11.08
CA GLY A 456 -1.85 -27.22 12.40
C GLY A 456 -3.14 -26.53 12.85
N LEU A 457 -3.34 -25.26 12.47
CA LEU A 457 -4.58 -24.52 12.79
C LEU A 457 -5.79 -25.08 12.04
N GLY A 458 -5.60 -25.48 10.77
CA GLY A 458 -6.65 -26.14 10.01
C GLY A 458 -7.06 -27.49 10.61
N CYS A 459 -6.08 -28.28 11.08
CA CYS A 459 -6.36 -29.56 11.75
C CYS A 459 -7.19 -29.37 13.03
N LEU A 460 -6.85 -28.38 13.84
CA LEU A 460 -7.59 -28.04 15.05
C LEU A 460 -9.02 -27.60 14.73
N ALA A 461 -9.20 -26.73 13.74
CA ALA A 461 -10.53 -26.27 13.31
C ALA A 461 -11.43 -27.43 12.88
N GLY A 462 -10.90 -28.41 12.15
CA GLY A 462 -11.64 -29.62 11.78
C GLY A 462 -12.18 -30.40 12.99
N VAL A 463 -11.34 -30.58 14.02
CA VAL A 463 -11.75 -31.30 15.25
C VAL A 463 -12.79 -30.49 16.04
N ILE A 464 -12.66 -29.18 16.12
CA ILE A 464 -13.61 -28.30 16.83
C ILE A 464 -14.97 -28.24 16.13
N LEU A 465 -14.99 -28.21 14.80
CA LEU A 465 -16.21 -28.05 14.01
C LEU A 465 -16.98 -29.36 13.80
N PHE A 466 -16.28 -30.46 13.61
CA PHE A 466 -16.89 -31.75 13.21
C PHE A 466 -16.65 -32.88 14.22
N GLY A 467 -15.98 -32.56 15.32
CA GLY A 467 -15.61 -33.56 16.31
C GLY A 467 -14.35 -34.37 15.92
N PRO A 468 -13.81 -35.19 16.85
CA PRO A 468 -12.49 -35.79 16.68
C PRO A 468 -12.40 -36.77 15.50
N TRP A 469 -13.41 -37.59 15.27
CA TRP A 469 -13.39 -38.62 14.23
C TRP A 469 -13.69 -38.07 12.83
N TYR A 470 -14.77 -37.33 12.68
CA TYR A 470 -15.10 -36.70 11.37
C TYR A 470 -14.15 -35.59 11.03
N GLY A 471 -13.74 -34.79 12.01
CA GLY A 471 -12.73 -33.74 11.80
C GLY A 471 -11.39 -34.31 11.33
N PHE A 472 -10.94 -35.42 11.91
CA PHE A 472 -9.76 -36.16 11.45
C PHE A 472 -9.93 -36.67 10.02
N ALA A 473 -11.06 -37.30 9.70
CA ALA A 473 -11.32 -37.84 8.36
C ALA A 473 -11.32 -36.71 7.28
N TYR A 474 -11.99 -35.61 7.56
CA TYR A 474 -12.04 -34.46 6.62
C TYR A 474 -10.68 -33.75 6.46
N ASN A 475 -9.93 -33.58 7.55
CA ASN A 475 -8.56 -33.11 7.52
C ASN A 475 -7.68 -34.02 6.65
N TYR A 476 -7.77 -35.34 6.88
CA TYR A 476 -6.96 -36.31 6.14
C TYR A 476 -7.25 -36.27 4.64
N ILE A 477 -8.54 -36.31 4.24
CA ILE A 477 -8.94 -36.26 2.83
C ILE A 477 -8.46 -34.96 2.19
N GLY A 478 -8.72 -33.81 2.82
CA GLY A 478 -8.35 -32.50 2.29
C GLY A 478 -6.85 -32.30 2.16
N ILE A 479 -6.10 -32.65 3.20
CA ILE A 479 -4.64 -32.50 3.20
C ILE A 479 -3.99 -33.46 2.19
N CYS A 480 -4.44 -34.72 2.07
CA CYS A 480 -3.94 -35.64 1.07
C CYS A 480 -4.23 -35.16 -0.35
N ALA A 481 -5.45 -34.70 -0.63
CA ALA A 481 -5.82 -34.12 -1.93
C ALA A 481 -4.96 -32.89 -2.28
N GLY A 482 -4.78 -31.98 -1.32
CA GLY A 482 -3.91 -30.81 -1.48
C GLY A 482 -2.44 -31.17 -1.72
N SER A 483 -1.92 -32.18 -1.01
CA SER A 483 -0.54 -32.67 -1.19
C SER A 483 -0.31 -33.27 -2.58
N LEU A 484 -1.28 -34.03 -3.10
CA LEU A 484 -1.24 -34.56 -4.46
C LEU A 484 -1.29 -33.43 -5.49
N ALA A 485 -2.13 -32.43 -5.28
CA ALA A 485 -2.21 -31.25 -6.15
C ALA A 485 -0.91 -30.46 -6.12
N ALA A 486 -0.32 -30.20 -4.94
CA ALA A 486 0.96 -29.51 -4.80
C ALA A 486 2.12 -30.23 -5.51
N PHE A 487 2.18 -31.55 -5.37
CA PHE A 487 3.14 -32.39 -6.11
C PHE A 487 2.95 -32.28 -7.62
N GLY A 488 1.69 -32.35 -8.10
CA GLY A 488 1.35 -32.21 -9.52
C GLY A 488 1.73 -30.85 -10.09
N VAL A 489 1.41 -29.78 -9.36
CA VAL A 489 1.78 -28.41 -9.75
C VAL A 489 3.31 -28.26 -9.83
N ALA A 490 4.05 -28.76 -8.85
CA ALA A 490 5.50 -28.71 -8.87
C ALA A 490 6.11 -29.58 -10.00
N ARG A 491 5.50 -30.71 -10.28
CA ARG A 491 5.90 -31.59 -11.40
C ARG A 491 5.74 -30.91 -12.75
N TYR A 492 4.66 -30.16 -12.91
CA TYR A 492 4.36 -29.46 -14.17
C TYR A 492 5.15 -28.14 -14.31
N CYS A 493 5.25 -27.34 -13.24
CA CYS A 493 5.87 -26.01 -13.26
C CYS A 493 7.38 -26.03 -12.99
N GLY A 494 7.91 -27.11 -12.39
CA GLY A 494 9.32 -27.29 -12.12
C GLY A 494 9.90 -26.38 -11.03
N ARG A 495 11.24 -26.36 -10.96
CA ARG A 495 12.02 -25.63 -9.96
C ARG A 495 11.78 -24.11 -9.90
N PRO A 496 11.53 -23.39 -11.03
CA PRO A 496 11.23 -21.96 -11.01
C PRO A 496 10.02 -21.57 -10.16
N LEU A 497 9.05 -22.47 -9.97
CA LEU A 497 7.93 -22.24 -9.08
C LEU A 497 8.36 -22.26 -7.61
N LEU A 498 9.17 -23.23 -7.21
CA LEU A 498 9.66 -23.35 -5.84
C LEU A 498 10.51 -22.14 -5.42
N GLU A 499 11.36 -21.65 -6.32
CA GLU A 499 12.21 -20.47 -6.08
C GLU A 499 11.40 -19.18 -5.87
N ARG A 500 10.14 -19.15 -6.35
CA ARG A 500 9.22 -18.04 -6.16
C ARG A 500 8.34 -18.18 -4.94
N MET A 501 7.99 -19.41 -4.57
CA MET A 501 7.06 -19.68 -3.45
C MET A 501 7.78 -19.76 -2.10
N PHE A 502 9.06 -20.15 -2.08
CA PHE A 502 9.77 -20.45 -0.84
C PHE A 502 11.09 -19.67 -0.74
N PRO A 503 11.49 -19.27 0.49
CA PRO A 503 12.73 -18.53 0.71
C PRO A 503 13.97 -19.32 0.21
N ARG A 504 14.89 -18.64 -0.46
CA ARG A 504 16.12 -19.23 -1.02
C ARG A 504 16.95 -19.99 0.02
N LYS A 505 16.94 -19.52 1.28
CA LYS A 505 17.61 -20.22 2.40
C LYS A 505 17.04 -21.62 2.65
N LEU A 506 15.72 -21.77 2.52
CA LEU A 506 15.03 -23.06 2.69
C LEU A 506 15.38 -24.01 1.53
N LEU A 507 15.35 -23.52 0.30
CA LEU A 507 15.72 -24.29 -0.88
C LEU A 507 17.16 -24.79 -0.79
N LEU A 508 18.13 -23.92 -0.47
CA LEU A 508 19.54 -24.29 -0.32
C LEU A 508 19.80 -25.31 0.80
N LYS A 509 19.00 -25.27 1.88
CA LYS A 509 19.09 -26.24 2.97
C LYS A 509 18.71 -27.64 2.52
N TYR A 510 17.68 -27.77 1.68
CA TYR A 510 17.16 -29.05 1.22
C TYR A 510 17.73 -29.52 -0.12
N ASP A 511 18.40 -28.65 -0.91
CA ASP A 511 19.07 -28.99 -2.18
C ASP A 511 20.13 -30.09 -2.03
N ARG A 512 20.84 -30.08 -0.90
CA ARG A 512 21.84 -31.13 -0.58
C ARG A 512 21.23 -32.53 -0.40
N TRP A 513 19.91 -32.62 -0.26
CA TRP A 513 19.17 -33.88 -0.07
C TRP A 513 18.64 -34.44 -1.38
N LEU A 514 18.40 -33.57 -2.38
CA LEU A 514 17.83 -33.95 -3.68
C LEU A 514 18.71 -34.93 -4.49
N GLY A 515 20.02 -34.84 -4.36
CA GLY A 515 20.99 -35.68 -5.10
C GLY A 515 21.26 -37.06 -4.49
N ARG A 516 20.66 -37.40 -3.33
CA ARG A 516 20.95 -38.67 -2.64
C ARG A 516 19.99 -39.78 -3.08
N LYS A 517 20.53 -40.96 -3.37
CA LYS A 517 19.76 -42.19 -3.68
C LYS A 517 18.72 -42.57 -2.59
N SER A 518 18.80 -41.98 -1.40
CA SER A 518 17.94 -42.20 -0.26
C SER A 518 16.82 -41.16 -0.11
N PHE A 519 16.62 -40.24 -1.05
CA PHE A 519 15.62 -39.15 -0.91
C PHE A 519 14.23 -39.66 -0.55
N THR A 520 13.76 -40.72 -1.21
CA THR A 520 12.43 -41.29 -0.97
C THR A 520 12.22 -41.74 0.48
N LYS A 521 13.24 -42.35 1.10
CA LYS A 521 13.18 -42.81 2.50
C LYS A 521 13.16 -41.63 3.47
N TRP A 522 14.00 -40.63 3.23
CA TRP A 522 14.03 -39.42 4.03
C TRP A 522 12.75 -38.59 3.89
N PHE A 523 12.18 -38.54 2.70
CA PHE A 523 10.89 -37.89 2.45
C PHE A 523 9.76 -38.57 3.25
N ALA A 524 9.68 -39.90 3.20
CA ALA A 524 8.69 -40.66 3.99
C ALA A 524 8.86 -40.42 5.50
N LEU A 525 10.09 -40.42 6.00
CA LEU A 525 10.37 -40.11 7.41
C LEU A 525 9.98 -38.69 7.78
N ALA A 526 10.27 -37.71 6.92
CA ALA A 526 9.92 -36.30 7.16
C ALA A 526 8.40 -36.07 7.14
N ILE A 527 7.64 -36.74 6.25
CA ILE A 527 6.18 -36.65 6.22
C ILE A 527 5.53 -37.34 7.43
N PHE A 528 6.18 -38.35 8.00
CA PHE A 528 5.71 -39.03 9.20
C PHE A 528 5.83 -38.14 10.45
N PHE A 529 6.90 -37.32 10.56
CA PHE A 529 7.10 -36.45 11.72
C PHE A 529 6.34 -35.12 11.59
N PRO A 530 5.56 -34.70 12.61
CA PRO A 530 4.70 -33.52 12.55
C PRO A 530 5.45 -32.16 12.52
N VAL A 531 6.77 -32.14 12.72
CA VAL A 531 7.58 -30.89 12.80
C VAL A 531 8.18 -30.47 11.45
N ALA A 532 8.09 -31.31 10.44
CA ALA A 532 8.64 -31.02 9.12
C ALA A 532 7.72 -30.05 8.35
N PRO A 533 8.29 -29.15 7.50
CA PRO A 533 7.51 -28.31 6.60
C PRO A 533 6.96 -29.13 5.43
N ASP A 534 5.96 -29.97 5.73
CA ASP A 534 5.46 -31.02 4.87
C ASP A 534 4.84 -30.52 3.55
N ASP A 535 4.20 -29.35 3.56
CA ASP A 535 3.69 -28.70 2.35
C ASP A 535 4.84 -28.33 1.39
N PHE A 536 5.92 -27.73 1.91
CA PHE A 536 7.14 -27.46 1.12
C PHE A 536 7.76 -28.75 0.57
N LEU A 537 7.80 -29.81 1.38
CA LEU A 537 8.38 -31.09 0.96
C LEU A 537 7.57 -31.76 -0.16
N CYS A 538 6.23 -31.59 -0.18
CA CYS A 538 5.38 -32.06 -1.28
C CYS A 538 5.73 -31.37 -2.62
N TYR A 539 5.93 -30.05 -2.59
CA TYR A 539 6.43 -29.32 -3.76
C TYR A 539 7.82 -29.77 -4.16
N LEU A 540 8.73 -29.90 -3.20
CA LEU A 540 10.11 -30.34 -3.47
C LEU A 540 10.13 -31.72 -4.11
N ALA A 541 9.35 -32.69 -3.61
CA ALA A 541 9.23 -34.02 -4.18
C ALA A 541 8.76 -34.00 -5.64
N GLY A 542 7.87 -33.06 -6.00
CA GLY A 542 7.39 -32.85 -7.37
C GLY A 542 8.50 -32.51 -8.36
N THR A 543 9.58 -31.87 -7.93
CA THR A 543 10.74 -31.54 -8.78
C THR A 543 11.80 -32.64 -8.87
N THR A 544 11.62 -33.78 -8.18
CA THR A 544 12.54 -34.91 -8.18
C THR A 544 12.11 -35.99 -9.17
N SER A 545 12.90 -37.09 -9.25
CA SER A 545 12.55 -38.29 -10.03
C SER A 545 11.51 -39.20 -9.36
N MET A 546 10.94 -38.82 -8.18
CA MET A 546 9.92 -39.61 -7.48
C MET A 546 8.68 -39.77 -8.37
N ASN A 547 8.17 -40.98 -8.56
CA ASN A 547 6.96 -41.21 -9.37
C ASN A 547 5.68 -41.00 -8.56
N TRP A 548 4.56 -40.82 -9.28
CA TRP A 548 3.24 -40.60 -8.66
C TRP A 548 2.83 -41.69 -7.68
N GLY A 549 3.09 -42.98 -7.99
CA GLY A 549 2.74 -44.09 -7.13
C GLY A 549 3.49 -44.08 -5.81
N GLN A 550 4.78 -43.83 -5.84
CA GLN A 550 5.60 -43.70 -4.62
C GLN A 550 5.16 -42.51 -3.76
N PHE A 551 4.95 -41.36 -4.39
CA PHE A 551 4.49 -40.17 -3.67
C PHE A 551 3.13 -40.40 -3.01
N THR A 552 2.14 -40.87 -3.78
CA THR A 552 0.79 -41.16 -3.28
C THR A 552 0.81 -42.17 -2.13
N PHE A 553 1.57 -43.25 -2.25
CA PHE A 553 1.72 -44.25 -1.20
C PHE A 553 2.25 -43.66 0.09
N ILE A 554 3.31 -42.85 0.02
CA ILE A 554 3.90 -42.19 1.20
C ILE A 554 2.91 -41.22 1.83
N ILE A 555 2.24 -40.37 1.04
CA ILE A 555 1.26 -39.41 1.57
C ILE A 555 0.12 -40.15 2.28
N LEU A 556 -0.47 -41.16 1.65
CA LEU A 556 -1.60 -41.90 2.25
C LEU A 556 -1.21 -42.71 3.50
N THR A 557 0.04 -43.18 3.60
CA THR A 557 0.46 -44.03 4.74
C THR A 557 1.09 -43.25 5.89
N CYS A 558 1.84 -42.16 5.59
CA CYS A 558 2.60 -41.42 6.59
C CYS A 558 1.85 -40.19 7.17
N LYS A 559 1.03 -39.49 6.36
CA LYS A 559 0.28 -38.30 6.80
C LYS A 559 -0.72 -38.55 7.93
N PRO A 560 -1.45 -39.69 8.05
CA PRO A 560 -2.37 -39.92 9.15
C PRO A 560 -1.73 -39.72 10.53
N PHE A 561 -0.49 -40.15 10.70
CA PHE A 561 0.22 -40.04 11.98
C PHE A 561 0.53 -38.58 12.34
N ALA A 562 1.00 -37.79 11.37
CA ALA A 562 1.26 -36.37 11.57
C ALA A 562 -0.04 -35.60 11.88
N ILE A 563 -1.12 -35.86 11.14
CA ILE A 563 -2.44 -35.22 11.36
C ILE A 563 -2.99 -35.59 12.72
N ALA A 564 -2.89 -36.86 13.15
CA ALA A 564 -3.34 -37.30 14.46
C ALA A 564 -2.55 -36.65 15.59
N ALA A 565 -1.23 -36.53 15.44
CA ALA A 565 -0.35 -35.84 16.40
C ALA A 565 -0.68 -34.34 16.53
N TYR A 566 -0.93 -33.65 15.43
CA TYR A 566 -1.38 -32.25 15.45
C TYR A 566 -2.76 -32.09 16.10
N SER A 567 -3.73 -32.94 15.73
CA SER A 567 -5.09 -32.85 16.23
C SER A 567 -5.15 -33.13 17.73
N THR A 568 -4.43 -34.15 18.24
CA THR A 568 -4.40 -34.49 19.68
C THR A 568 -3.53 -33.53 20.47
N GLY A 569 -2.35 -33.20 20.00
CA GLY A 569 -1.40 -32.31 20.71
C GLY A 569 -1.95 -30.90 20.92
N LEU A 570 -2.54 -30.29 19.89
CA LEU A 570 -3.18 -28.98 19.95
C LEU A 570 -4.45 -29.00 20.81
N THR A 571 -5.24 -30.07 20.77
CA THR A 571 -6.44 -30.20 21.61
C THR A 571 -6.07 -30.32 23.10
N VAL A 572 -5.01 -31.05 23.43
CA VAL A 572 -4.50 -31.16 24.81
C VAL A 572 -3.95 -29.80 25.28
N ALA A 573 -3.16 -29.11 24.45
CA ALA A 573 -2.62 -27.79 24.77
C ALA A 573 -3.74 -26.75 25.01
N MET A 574 -4.75 -26.72 24.16
CA MET A 574 -5.89 -25.82 24.29
C MET A 574 -6.72 -26.11 25.56
N ASN A 575 -7.01 -27.37 25.86
CA ASN A 575 -7.72 -27.77 27.09
C ASN A 575 -6.91 -27.45 28.35
N THR A 576 -5.57 -27.48 28.26
CA THR A 576 -4.70 -27.11 29.38
C THR A 576 -4.72 -25.62 29.62
N VAL A 577 -4.65 -24.80 28.55
CA VAL A 577 -4.76 -23.34 28.63
C VAL A 577 -6.12 -22.90 29.16
N LEU A 578 -7.22 -23.49 28.65
CA LEU A 578 -8.58 -23.21 29.12
C LEU A 578 -8.84 -23.63 30.59
N ARG A 579 -8.03 -24.52 31.14
CA ARG A 579 -8.11 -24.89 32.58
C ARG A 579 -7.24 -23.98 33.46
N LEU A 580 -6.31 -23.23 32.86
CA LEU A 580 -5.43 -22.30 33.55
C LEU A 580 -5.92 -20.84 33.48
N LEU A 581 -6.86 -20.54 32.59
CA LEU A 581 -7.65 -19.29 32.53
C LEU A 581 -8.96 -19.42 33.30
#